data_681b33edac387477c39c69ff5eb8284a
#
_entry.id   681b33edac387477c39c69ff5eb8284a
#
_cell.length_a   1.000
_cell.length_b   1.000
_cell.length_c   1.000
_cell.angle_alpha   90.00
_cell.angle_beta   90.00
_cell.angle_gamma   90.00
#
_symmetry.space_group_name_H-M   'P 1'
#
loop_
_entity.id
_entity.type
_entity.pdbx_description
1 polymer ?
#
loop_
_entity_poly.entity_id
_entity_poly.type
_entity_poly.pdbx_seq_one_letter_code
_entity_poly.pdbx_strand_id
1 'polypeptide(L)'
;MKDFYIFACSLEYIENNLSGGITQEKIAAHCCCSLSALQKIWKYCTHGGIMTYVKKRRITLAAADLRRGEQVLDTAVKYGYGSNEAFTRAFRSVWGVNPSEFARSRS
;
A
#
# COMPACT_ATOMS: atom_id res chain seq x y z
N MET A 1 -11.50 -14.76 -19.12
CA MET A 1 -10.19 -14.38 -18.60
C MET A 1 -9.96 -12.86 -18.51
N LYS A 2 -10.98 -12.11 -18.92
CA LYS A 2 -10.93 -10.66 -18.82
C LYS A 2 -10.70 -10.20 -17.38
N ASP A 3 -11.38 -10.83 -16.42
CA ASP A 3 -11.24 -10.46 -15.00
C ASP A 3 -9.83 -10.73 -14.48
N PHE A 4 -9.20 -11.80 -14.97
CA PHE A 4 -7.83 -12.10 -14.59
C PHE A 4 -6.89 -11.01 -15.10
N TYR A 5 -7.08 -10.55 -16.32
CA TYR A 5 -6.27 -9.47 -16.86
C TYR A 5 -6.42 -8.18 -16.09
N ILE A 6 -7.65 -7.86 -15.71
CA ILE A 6 -7.91 -6.65 -14.93
C ILE A 6 -7.23 -6.75 -13.57
N PHE A 7 -7.33 -7.91 -12.93
CA PHE A 7 -6.69 -8.11 -11.63
C PHE A 7 -5.17 -7.98 -11.74
N ALA A 8 -4.56 -8.66 -12.71
CA ALA A 8 -3.12 -8.62 -12.92
C ALA A 8 -2.65 -7.21 -13.25
N CYS A 9 -3.40 -6.50 -14.09
CA CYS A 9 -3.07 -5.12 -14.45
C CYS A 9 -3.12 -4.20 -13.23
N SER A 10 -4.12 -4.39 -12.37
CA SER A 10 -4.26 -3.56 -11.17
C SER A 10 -3.12 -3.83 -10.18
N LEU A 11 -2.70 -5.08 -10.02
CA LEU A 11 -1.58 -5.43 -9.18
C LEU A 11 -0.29 -4.75 -9.66
N GLU A 12 -0.03 -4.84 -10.95
CA GLU A 12 1.16 -4.24 -11.54
C GLU A 12 1.16 -2.72 -11.35
N TYR A 13 0.02 -2.08 -11.61
CA TYR A 13 -0.10 -0.64 -11.43
C TYR A 13 0.16 -0.24 -9.97
N ILE A 14 -0.43 -0.97 -9.04
CA ILE A 14 -0.26 -0.70 -7.61
C ILE A 14 1.22 -0.82 -7.21
N GLU A 15 1.85 -1.93 -7.59
CA GLU A 15 3.24 -2.18 -7.21
C GLU A 15 4.20 -1.14 -7.79
N ASN A 16 3.89 -0.62 -8.96
CA ASN A 16 4.72 0.40 -9.61
C ASN A 16 4.47 1.82 -9.09
N ASN A 17 3.45 2.01 -8.25
CA ASN A 17 3.05 3.34 -7.80
C ASN A 17 2.87 3.45 -6.29
N LEU A 18 3.49 2.55 -5.52
CA LEU A 18 3.29 2.52 -4.06
C LEU A 18 3.74 3.80 -3.36
N SER A 19 4.73 4.49 -3.90
CA SER A 19 5.16 5.77 -3.34
C SER A 19 4.41 6.96 -3.94
N GLY A 20 3.42 6.72 -4.81
CA GLY A 20 2.65 7.77 -5.44
C GLY A 20 1.26 7.91 -4.87
N GLY A 21 0.47 8.80 -5.45
CA GLY A 21 -0.91 9.02 -5.04
C GLY A 21 -1.85 8.02 -5.70
N ILE A 22 -2.00 6.85 -5.12
CA ILE A 22 -2.87 5.82 -5.64
C ILE A 22 -4.30 6.06 -5.17
N THR A 23 -5.25 6.02 -6.12
CA THR A 23 -6.68 5.99 -5.80
C THR A 23 -7.31 4.85 -6.58
N GLN A 24 -8.45 4.35 -6.08
CA GLN A 24 -9.17 3.28 -6.78
C GLN A 24 -9.60 3.74 -8.17
N GLU A 25 -9.99 4.99 -8.30
CA GLU A 25 -10.40 5.56 -9.58
C GLU A 25 -9.24 5.54 -10.59
N LYS A 26 -8.05 5.88 -10.15
CA LYS A 26 -6.87 5.86 -11.03
C LYS A 26 -6.53 4.44 -11.46
N ILE A 27 -6.66 3.49 -10.56
CA ILE A 27 -6.40 2.09 -10.86
C ILE A 27 -7.40 1.60 -11.92
N ALA A 28 -8.68 1.87 -11.69
CA ALA A 28 -9.74 1.44 -12.62
C ALA A 28 -9.53 2.07 -14.01
N ALA A 29 -9.20 3.36 -14.05
CA ALA A 29 -8.95 4.05 -15.31
C ALA A 29 -7.78 3.41 -16.06
N HIS A 30 -6.71 3.11 -15.34
CA HIS A 30 -5.53 2.46 -15.96
C HIS A 30 -5.87 1.09 -16.53
N CYS A 31 -6.73 0.34 -15.86
CA CYS A 31 -7.12 -1.00 -16.29
C CYS A 31 -8.31 -1.00 -17.24
N CYS A 32 -8.78 0.17 -17.66
CA CYS A 32 -9.88 0.33 -18.61
C CYS A 32 -11.15 -0.39 -18.14
N CYS A 33 -11.48 -0.25 -16.87
CA CYS A 33 -12.69 -0.84 -16.31
C CYS A 33 -13.38 0.14 -15.35
N SER A 34 -14.61 -0.17 -14.97
CA SER A 34 -15.33 0.65 -14.02
C SER A 34 -14.82 0.39 -12.60
N LEU A 35 -14.99 1.36 -11.73
CA LEU A 35 -14.63 1.21 -10.32
C LEU A 35 -15.37 0.04 -9.70
N SER A 36 -16.66 -0.10 -10.01
CA SER A 36 -17.50 -1.19 -9.49
C SER A 36 -16.95 -2.56 -9.91
N ALA A 37 -16.55 -2.69 -11.17
CA ALA A 37 -15.99 -3.95 -11.68
C ALA A 37 -14.69 -4.28 -10.98
N LEU A 38 -13.82 -3.26 -10.82
CA LEU A 38 -12.54 -3.44 -10.15
C LEU A 38 -12.72 -3.93 -8.71
N GLN A 39 -13.64 -3.30 -7.97
CA GLN A 39 -13.90 -3.66 -6.58
C GLN A 39 -14.42 -5.08 -6.44
N LYS A 40 -15.31 -5.49 -7.35
CA LYS A 40 -15.85 -6.86 -7.35
C LYS A 40 -14.77 -7.89 -7.64
N ILE A 41 -13.92 -7.61 -8.60
CA ILE A 41 -12.81 -8.50 -8.97
C ILE A 41 -11.86 -8.68 -7.79
N TRP A 42 -11.52 -7.58 -7.11
CA TRP A 42 -10.62 -7.65 -5.96
C TRP A 42 -11.22 -8.43 -4.80
N LYS A 43 -12.50 -8.21 -4.53
CA LYS A 43 -13.17 -8.95 -3.47
C LYS A 43 -13.22 -10.44 -3.78
N TYR A 44 -13.48 -10.79 -5.03
CA TYR A 44 -13.53 -12.19 -5.46
C TYR A 44 -12.15 -12.85 -5.35
N CYS A 45 -11.10 -12.18 -5.81
CA CYS A 45 -9.77 -12.76 -5.88
C CYS A 45 -9.04 -12.78 -4.54
N THR A 46 -9.26 -11.79 -3.68
CA THR A 46 -8.48 -11.61 -2.45
C THR A 46 -9.32 -11.68 -1.18
N HIS A 47 -10.63 -11.66 -1.30
CA HIS A 47 -11.58 -11.57 -0.19
C HIS A 47 -11.37 -10.29 0.63
N GLY A 48 -10.74 -9.27 0.04
CA GLY A 48 -10.45 -8.00 0.72
C GLY A 48 -10.54 -6.82 -0.21
N GLY A 49 -10.27 -5.64 0.34
CA GLY A 49 -10.34 -4.41 -0.43
C GLY A 49 -9.00 -4.01 -1.02
N ILE A 50 -9.07 -3.22 -2.09
CA ILE A 50 -7.89 -2.75 -2.81
C ILE A 50 -7.02 -1.90 -1.89
N MET A 51 -7.63 -0.95 -1.17
CA MET A 51 -6.85 -0.02 -0.35
C MET A 51 -6.26 -0.69 0.88
N THR A 52 -6.85 -1.78 1.35
CA THR A 52 -6.26 -2.59 2.41
C THR A 52 -4.95 -3.21 1.92
N TYR A 53 -4.97 -3.72 0.69
CA TYR A 53 -3.77 -4.27 0.07
C TYR A 53 -2.70 -3.20 -0.11
N VAL A 54 -3.08 -2.04 -0.65
CA VAL A 54 -2.16 -0.92 -0.87
C VAL A 54 -1.49 -0.51 0.44
N LYS A 55 -2.29 -0.37 1.50
CA LYS A 55 -1.78 -0.01 2.83
C LYS A 55 -0.74 -1.02 3.32
N LYS A 56 -1.06 -2.29 3.24
CA LYS A 56 -0.15 -3.34 3.73
C LYS A 56 1.16 -3.35 2.94
N ARG A 57 1.09 -3.18 1.64
CA ARG A 57 2.29 -3.14 0.81
C ARG A 57 3.15 -1.92 1.13
N ARG A 58 2.52 -0.75 1.28
CA ARG A 58 3.23 0.46 1.65
C ARG A 58 3.96 0.30 2.98
N ILE A 59 3.27 -0.25 3.97
CA ILE A 59 3.84 -0.45 5.29
C ILE A 59 4.95 -1.50 5.27
N THR A 60 4.82 -2.54 4.45
CA THR A 60 5.87 -3.54 4.28
C THR A 60 7.13 -2.91 3.69
N LEU A 61 6.97 -2.09 2.65
CA LEU A 61 8.12 -1.40 2.05
C LEU A 61 8.71 -0.36 3.00
N ALA A 62 7.86 0.31 3.77
CA ALA A 62 8.34 1.26 4.78
C ALA A 62 9.22 0.57 5.81
N ALA A 63 8.82 -0.62 6.25
CA ALA A 63 9.63 -1.38 7.20
C ALA A 63 11.00 -1.73 6.61
N ALA A 64 11.04 -2.11 5.33
CA ALA A 64 12.31 -2.38 4.67
C ALA A 64 13.19 -1.13 4.60
N ASP A 65 12.60 0.02 4.32
CA ASP A 65 13.35 1.29 4.29
C ASP A 65 13.91 1.62 5.66
N LEU A 66 13.13 1.43 6.73
CA LEU A 66 13.60 1.69 8.08
C LEU A 66 14.75 0.75 8.46
N ARG A 67 14.71 -0.49 8.01
CA ARG A 67 15.80 -1.43 8.25
C ARG A 67 17.08 -1.00 7.56
N ARG A 68 16.97 -0.28 6.44
CA ARG A 68 18.13 0.25 5.74
C ARG A 68 18.65 1.55 6.34
N GLY A 69 17.99 2.05 7.38
CA GLY A 69 18.44 3.27 8.06
C GLY A 69 17.73 4.54 7.62
N GLU A 70 16.68 4.44 6.81
CA GLU A 70 15.91 5.61 6.43
C GLU A 70 15.18 6.18 7.64
N GLN A 71 15.04 7.50 7.67
CA GLN A 71 14.39 8.16 8.80
C GLN A 71 12.89 7.94 8.77
N VAL A 72 12.29 7.84 9.97
CA VAL A 72 10.86 7.60 10.11
C VAL A 72 10.04 8.67 9.38
N LEU A 73 10.39 9.94 9.59
CA LEU A 73 9.61 11.03 9.00
C LEU A 73 9.68 11.00 7.47
N ASP A 74 10.87 10.80 6.92
CA ASP A 74 11.05 10.72 5.47
C ASP A 74 10.29 9.54 4.89
N THR A 75 10.29 8.43 5.58
CA THR A 75 9.58 7.22 5.15
C THR A 75 8.07 7.45 5.13
N ALA A 76 7.55 8.11 6.17
CA ALA A 76 6.13 8.46 6.22
C ALA A 76 5.71 9.30 5.02
N VAL A 77 6.50 10.33 4.72
CA VAL A 77 6.22 11.21 3.58
C VAL A 77 6.29 10.44 2.27
N LYS A 78 7.31 9.60 2.11
CA LYS A 78 7.52 8.82 0.90
C LYS A 78 6.30 7.98 0.53
N TYR A 79 5.66 7.39 1.52
CA TYR A 79 4.51 6.51 1.28
C TYR A 79 3.16 7.23 1.44
N GLY A 80 3.18 8.56 1.41
CA GLY A 80 1.96 9.34 1.30
C GLY A 80 1.20 9.60 2.58
N TYR A 81 1.83 9.44 3.73
CA TYR A 81 1.18 9.72 5.00
C TYR A 81 1.29 11.20 5.34
N GLY A 82 0.15 11.83 5.61
CA GLY A 82 0.09 13.27 5.86
C GLY A 82 0.57 13.68 7.25
N SER A 83 0.72 12.72 8.16
CA SER A 83 1.18 13.00 9.51
C SER A 83 1.93 11.80 10.06
N ASN A 84 2.78 12.07 11.05
CA ASN A 84 3.49 10.99 11.73
C ASN A 84 2.52 10.09 12.49
N GLU A 85 1.45 10.67 13.03
CA GLU A 85 0.44 9.89 13.75
C GLU A 85 -0.28 8.90 12.82
N ALA A 86 -0.63 9.34 11.62
CA ALA A 86 -1.29 8.46 10.66
C ALA A 86 -0.37 7.31 10.25
N PHE A 87 0.91 7.62 10.01
CA PHE A 87 1.90 6.60 9.65
C PHE A 87 2.09 5.62 10.81
N THR A 88 2.26 6.12 12.02
CA THR A 88 2.45 5.30 13.21
C THR A 88 1.27 4.33 13.39
N ARG A 89 0.06 4.83 13.26
CA ARG A 89 -1.16 4.01 13.41
C ARG A 89 -1.18 2.89 12.38
N ALA A 90 -0.91 3.23 11.12
CA ALA A 90 -0.90 2.24 10.05
C ALA A 90 0.22 1.21 10.26
N PHE A 91 1.40 1.67 10.66
CA PHE A 91 2.54 0.80 10.89
C PHE A 91 2.27 -0.20 12.03
N ARG A 92 1.73 0.31 13.14
CA ARG A 92 1.38 -0.55 14.28
C ARG A 92 0.32 -1.58 13.92
N SER A 93 -0.62 -1.21 13.06
CA SER A 93 -1.68 -2.15 12.67
C SER A 93 -1.13 -3.36 11.91
N VAL A 94 0.03 -3.23 11.28
CA VAL A 94 0.66 -4.32 10.53
C VAL A 94 1.75 -5.01 11.34
N TRP A 95 2.61 -4.24 12.02
CA TRP A 95 3.79 -4.79 12.68
C TRP A 95 3.68 -4.92 14.19
N GLY A 96 2.68 -4.30 14.81
CA GLY A 96 2.47 -4.37 16.25
C GLY A 96 3.37 -3.47 17.08
N VAL A 97 4.28 -2.74 16.46
CA VAL A 97 5.19 -1.81 17.14
C VAL A 97 5.24 -0.49 16.40
N ASN A 98 5.74 0.54 17.06
CA ASN A 98 5.92 1.85 16.43
C ASN A 98 7.06 1.82 15.43
N PRO A 99 7.02 2.69 14.40
CA PRO A 99 8.12 2.78 13.44
C PRO A 99 9.47 3.07 14.09
N SER A 100 9.51 3.94 15.08
CA SER A 100 10.76 4.27 15.77
C SER A 100 11.32 3.09 16.55
N GLU A 101 10.46 2.31 17.19
CA GLU A 101 10.89 1.09 17.87
C GLU A 101 11.43 0.07 16.88
N PHE A 102 10.74 -0.09 15.76
CA PHE A 102 11.16 -1.01 14.71
C PHE A 102 12.52 -0.60 14.15
N ALA A 103 12.73 0.69 13.92
CA ALA A 103 13.99 1.20 13.39
C ALA A 103 15.16 0.96 14.36
N ARG A 104 14.90 1.14 15.67
CA ARG A 104 15.92 0.91 16.69
C ARG A 104 16.29 -0.56 16.84
N SER A 105 15.37 -1.45 16.57
CA SER A 105 15.58 -2.90 16.76
C SER A 105 16.26 -3.56 15.57
N ARG A 106 16.56 -2.80 14.52
CA ARG A 106 17.30 -3.34 13.39
C ARG A 106 18.73 -3.68 13.79
N SER A 107 19.22 -4.76 13.28
CA SER A 107 20.62 -5.14 13.57
C SER A 107 21.02 -6.30 12.69
#